data_f198becefb79ae36c60e69ffd0a53b76
#
_entry.id   f198becefb79ae36c60e69ffd0a53b76
#
_cell.length_a   1.000
_cell.length_b   1.000
_cell.length_c   1.000
_cell.angle_alpha   90.00
_cell.angle_beta   90.00
_cell.angle_gamma   90.00
#
_symmetry.space_group_name_H-M   'P 1'
#
loop_
_entity.id
_entity.type
_entity.pdbx_description
1 polymer ?
#
loop_
_entity_poly.entity_id
_entity_poly.type
_entity_poly.pdbx_seq_one_letter_code
_entity_poly.pdbx_strand_id
1 'polypeptide(L)'
;GDTITSPLDPTPLEFVKVSEPTMEMTFSVNDSPFAGREGKFVTSRQIRERLYKETLKDVSLRVSDGDTTDSFKVAGRGEMHLSILIETMRREGYEICCSTPKVIFKEIDGVRCEPMEMVTVDVPEQYVGAVVEKLGSRKGELLEMSLHGTRMKIDYSIPARCLLGYRSELLTDTRGEGLISSIFNGYEPYKGEVITRYTGSLVASEDGEATSYGLFNAQDRGNLFIGVQTPVYE
;
A
#
# COMPACT_ATOMS: atom_id res chain seq x y z
N GLY A 1 -12.52 20.24 0.80
CA GLY A 1 -12.82 20.97 -0.42
C GLY A 1 -14.05 21.87 -0.30
N ASP A 2 -14.63 22.01 0.90
CA ASP A 2 -15.80 22.87 1.09
C ASP A 2 -15.42 24.34 1.04
N THR A 3 -16.28 25.16 0.45
CA THR A 3 -16.08 26.60 0.39
C THR A 3 -16.67 27.26 1.64
N ILE A 4 -15.86 28.08 2.32
CA ILE A 4 -16.34 28.95 3.40
C ILE A 4 -16.66 30.30 2.79
N THR A 5 -17.93 30.73 2.84
CA THR A 5 -18.42 31.94 2.26
C THR A 5 -19.06 32.85 3.32
N SER A 6 -19.29 34.13 2.92
CA SER A 6 -20.12 35.03 3.70
C SER A 6 -21.59 34.56 3.65
N PRO A 7 -22.36 34.65 4.75
CA PRO A 7 -23.81 34.41 4.72
C PRO A 7 -24.58 35.32 3.78
N LEU A 8 -24.01 36.46 3.44
CA LEU A 8 -24.62 37.46 2.55
C LEU A 8 -24.35 37.21 1.05
N ASP A 9 -23.31 36.41 0.75
CA ASP A 9 -22.97 36.00 -0.61
C ASP A 9 -22.47 34.53 -0.59
N PRO A 10 -23.36 33.56 -0.69
CA PRO A 10 -23.05 32.14 -0.60
C PRO A 10 -22.58 31.54 -1.93
N THR A 11 -21.74 32.24 -2.68
CA THR A 11 -21.22 31.76 -3.97
C THR A 11 -20.13 30.76 -3.74
N PRO A 12 -20.32 29.45 -4.11
CA PRO A 12 -19.28 28.43 -3.97
C PRO A 12 -18.18 28.62 -5.00
N LEU A 13 -16.93 28.38 -4.60
CA LEU A 13 -15.81 28.24 -5.53
C LEU A 13 -15.88 26.89 -6.25
N GLU A 14 -15.26 26.77 -7.42
CA GLU A 14 -15.15 25.49 -8.10
C GLU A 14 -14.47 24.46 -7.20
N PHE A 15 -15.14 23.32 -7.04
CA PHE A 15 -14.62 22.21 -6.23
C PHE A 15 -13.57 21.43 -7.02
N VAL A 16 -12.36 21.40 -6.51
CA VAL A 16 -11.32 20.51 -7.04
C VAL A 16 -11.59 19.09 -6.53
N LYS A 17 -12.08 18.22 -7.42
CA LYS A 17 -12.35 16.83 -7.07
C LYS A 17 -11.07 16.11 -6.69
N VAL A 18 -10.97 15.68 -5.44
CA VAL A 18 -9.88 14.83 -4.97
C VAL A 18 -10.03 13.43 -5.58
N SER A 19 -8.92 12.81 -5.99
CA SER A 19 -8.92 11.46 -6.54
C SER A 19 -9.59 10.47 -5.58
N GLU A 20 -10.45 9.63 -6.14
CA GLU A 20 -11.11 8.57 -5.37
C GLU A 20 -10.08 7.54 -4.87
N PRO A 21 -10.33 6.89 -3.73
CA PRO A 21 -9.48 5.81 -3.26
C PRO A 21 -9.46 4.65 -4.27
N THR A 22 -8.27 4.10 -4.49
CA THR A 22 -8.03 2.97 -5.41
C THR A 22 -7.67 1.68 -4.70
N MET A 23 -7.30 1.77 -3.43
CA MET A 23 -6.94 0.62 -2.58
C MET A 23 -7.72 0.63 -1.29
N GLU A 24 -7.99 -0.56 -0.76
CA GLU A 24 -8.61 -0.76 0.54
C GLU A 24 -7.87 -1.81 1.36
N MET A 25 -7.94 -1.68 2.68
CA MET A 25 -7.49 -2.65 3.66
C MET A 25 -8.57 -2.79 4.75
N THR A 26 -8.62 -3.96 5.37
CA THR A 26 -9.42 -4.15 6.58
C THR A 26 -8.54 -3.93 7.80
N PHE A 27 -8.97 -3.04 8.68
CA PHE A 27 -8.40 -2.83 10.00
C PHE A 27 -9.30 -3.50 11.01
N SER A 28 -8.76 -4.31 11.89
CA SER A 28 -9.53 -4.99 12.93
C SER A 28 -8.82 -4.96 14.27
N VAL A 29 -9.57 -5.30 15.30
CA VAL A 29 -8.99 -5.55 16.61
C VAL A 29 -8.05 -6.74 16.51
N ASN A 30 -6.94 -6.70 17.23
CA ASN A 30 -6.05 -7.85 17.40
C ASN A 30 -6.73 -8.86 18.33
N ASP A 31 -7.11 -10.00 17.80
CA ASP A 31 -7.76 -11.11 18.51
C ASP A 31 -6.79 -12.25 18.83
N SER A 32 -5.49 -12.04 18.59
CA SER A 32 -4.46 -13.02 18.93
C SER A 32 -4.30 -13.20 20.45
N PRO A 33 -3.73 -14.33 20.92
CA PRO A 33 -3.43 -14.56 22.32
C PRO A 33 -2.52 -13.50 22.95
N PHE A 34 -1.81 -12.74 22.12
CA PHE A 34 -0.85 -11.71 22.54
C PHE A 34 -1.41 -10.28 22.47
N ALA A 35 -2.70 -10.13 22.24
CA ALA A 35 -3.36 -8.83 22.18
C ALA A 35 -3.11 -8.01 23.47
N GLY A 36 -2.81 -6.71 23.30
CA GLY A 36 -2.58 -5.78 24.40
C GLY A 36 -1.15 -5.75 24.95
N ARG A 37 -0.21 -6.48 24.33
CA ARG A 37 1.21 -6.44 24.74
C ARG A 37 1.95 -5.21 24.22
N GLU A 38 1.61 -4.76 23.01
CA GLU A 38 2.33 -3.70 22.29
C GLU A 38 1.60 -2.34 22.34
N GLY A 39 0.28 -2.35 22.40
CA GLY A 39 -0.55 -1.15 22.33
C GLY A 39 -1.37 -0.88 23.57
N LYS A 40 -1.72 0.41 23.77
CA LYS A 40 -2.63 0.87 24.84
C LYS A 40 -4.09 0.88 24.39
N PHE A 41 -4.32 1.11 23.09
CA PHE A 41 -5.65 1.26 22.51
C PHE A 41 -5.94 0.03 21.65
N VAL A 42 -6.69 -0.91 22.23
CA VAL A 42 -6.92 -2.26 21.67
C VAL A 42 -8.41 -2.54 21.38
N THR A 43 -9.32 -1.62 21.69
CA THR A 43 -10.76 -1.86 21.54
C THR A 43 -11.28 -1.35 20.20
N SER A 44 -12.29 -2.04 19.64
CA SER A 44 -12.93 -1.64 18.38
C SER A 44 -13.48 -0.22 18.42
N ARG A 45 -14.04 0.19 19.56
CA ARG A 45 -14.54 1.56 19.75
C ARG A 45 -13.44 2.61 19.61
N GLN A 46 -12.28 2.39 20.22
CA GLN A 46 -11.14 3.32 20.13
C GLN A 46 -10.59 3.40 18.71
N ILE A 47 -10.45 2.25 18.05
CA ILE A 47 -9.99 2.17 16.65
C ILE A 47 -10.99 2.91 15.74
N ARG A 48 -12.28 2.66 15.91
CA ARG A 48 -13.34 3.32 15.16
C ARG A 48 -13.29 4.84 15.29
N GLU A 49 -13.30 5.34 16.53
CA GLU A 49 -13.24 6.78 16.82
C GLU A 49 -11.99 7.43 16.17
N ARG A 50 -10.85 6.75 16.24
CA ARG A 50 -9.60 7.24 15.63
C ARG A 50 -9.65 7.28 14.11
N LEU A 51 -10.17 6.24 13.47
CA LEU A 51 -10.29 6.16 12.02
C LEU A 51 -11.26 7.23 11.48
N TYR A 52 -12.44 7.39 12.11
CA TYR A 52 -13.39 8.42 11.70
C TYR A 52 -12.86 9.85 11.96
N LYS A 53 -12.06 10.05 13.00
CA LYS A 53 -11.39 11.33 13.22
C LYS A 53 -10.38 11.65 12.10
N GLU A 54 -9.73 10.63 11.53
CA GLU A 54 -8.81 10.84 10.41
C GLU A 54 -9.52 11.31 9.14
N THR A 55 -10.73 10.81 8.86
CA THR A 55 -11.50 11.24 7.68
C THR A 55 -11.87 12.74 7.71
N LEU A 56 -11.87 13.37 8.88
CA LEU A 56 -12.07 14.82 9.01
C LEU A 56 -10.85 15.63 8.57
N LYS A 57 -9.66 15.03 8.60
CA LYS A 57 -8.41 15.65 8.19
C LYS A 57 -8.03 15.31 6.75
N ASP A 58 -8.28 14.07 6.38
CA ASP A 58 -7.94 13.54 5.06
C ASP A 58 -9.21 13.18 4.27
N VAL A 59 -9.56 14.06 3.34
CA VAL A 59 -10.75 13.92 2.48
C VAL A 59 -10.63 12.80 1.45
N SER A 60 -9.43 12.26 1.24
CA SER A 60 -9.18 11.13 0.32
C SER A 60 -9.30 9.77 1.01
N LEU A 61 -9.36 9.76 2.34
CA LEU A 61 -9.55 8.55 3.12
C LEU A 61 -11.04 8.27 3.29
N ARG A 62 -11.45 7.02 3.06
CA ARG A 62 -12.81 6.58 3.35
C ARG A 62 -12.77 5.44 4.36
N VAL A 63 -13.64 5.51 5.34
CA VAL A 63 -13.79 4.50 6.38
C VAL A 63 -15.24 4.05 6.40
N SER A 64 -15.45 2.75 6.42
CA SER A 64 -16.77 2.13 6.61
C SER A 64 -16.64 0.95 7.58
N ASP A 65 -17.75 0.58 8.19
CA ASP A 65 -17.78 -0.62 9.03
C ASP A 65 -17.55 -1.86 8.16
N GLY A 66 -16.80 -2.83 8.67
CA GLY A 66 -16.46 -4.05 7.99
C GLY A 66 -17.53 -5.13 8.08
N ASP A 67 -17.16 -6.35 7.76
CA ASP A 67 -18.08 -7.49 7.76
C ASP A 67 -18.36 -8.02 9.19
N THR A 68 -17.54 -7.62 10.15
CA THR A 68 -17.72 -7.91 11.60
C THR A 68 -17.76 -6.61 12.39
N THR A 69 -18.30 -6.67 13.60
CA THR A 69 -18.42 -5.51 14.52
C THR A 69 -17.07 -4.91 14.92
N ASP A 70 -16.00 -5.68 14.80
CA ASP A 70 -14.65 -5.33 15.23
C ASP A 70 -13.70 -5.07 14.05
N SER A 71 -14.26 -4.92 12.84
CA SER A 71 -13.50 -4.65 11.62
C SER A 71 -14.01 -3.41 10.90
N PHE A 72 -13.08 -2.72 10.21
CA PHE A 72 -13.32 -1.48 9.47
C PHE A 72 -12.64 -1.56 8.11
N LYS A 73 -13.36 -1.24 7.04
CA LYS A 73 -12.79 -1.10 5.70
C LYS A 73 -12.25 0.32 5.55
N VAL A 74 -10.97 0.42 5.28
CA VAL A 74 -10.25 1.70 5.13
C VAL A 74 -9.73 1.77 3.70
N ALA A 75 -10.24 2.73 2.94
CA ALA A 75 -9.86 2.94 1.56
C ALA A 75 -9.04 4.22 1.39
N GLY A 76 -7.93 4.14 0.68
CA GLY A 76 -6.99 5.22 0.43
C GLY A 76 -6.50 5.26 -1.01
N ARG A 77 -5.74 6.31 -1.34
CA ARG A 77 -5.21 6.53 -2.70
C ARG A 77 -4.16 5.51 -3.14
N GLY A 78 -3.55 4.79 -2.19
CA GLY A 78 -2.51 3.81 -2.50
C GLY A 78 -1.84 3.25 -1.26
N GLU A 79 -0.88 2.35 -1.50
CA GLU A 79 -0.14 1.63 -0.45
C GLU A 79 0.53 2.57 0.57
N MET A 80 1.25 3.58 0.08
CA MET A 80 1.97 4.53 0.94
C MET A 80 1.03 5.30 1.86
N HIS A 81 -0.13 5.70 1.35
CA HIS A 81 -1.13 6.44 2.13
C HIS A 81 -1.64 5.61 3.32
N LEU A 82 -1.99 4.35 3.07
CA LEU A 82 -2.45 3.43 4.12
C LEU A 82 -1.32 3.07 5.09
N SER A 83 -0.10 2.90 4.61
CA SER A 83 1.08 2.61 5.45
C SER A 83 1.40 3.75 6.41
N ILE A 84 1.28 5.01 5.97
CA ILE A 84 1.46 6.18 6.84
C ILE A 84 0.40 6.22 7.93
N LEU A 85 -0.85 5.90 7.60
CA LEU A 85 -1.93 5.83 8.59
C LEU A 85 -1.64 4.76 9.65
N ILE A 86 -1.26 3.55 9.22
CA ILE A 86 -0.90 2.45 10.11
C ILE A 86 0.23 2.85 11.05
N GLU A 87 1.31 3.40 10.50
CA GLU A 87 2.47 3.81 11.30
C GLU A 87 2.14 4.94 12.28
N THR A 88 1.30 5.89 11.86
CA THR A 88 0.84 6.98 12.74
C THR A 88 0.03 6.41 13.91
N MET A 89 -0.92 5.52 13.64
CA MET A 89 -1.72 4.87 14.67
C MET A 89 -0.84 4.04 15.61
N ARG A 90 0.12 3.29 15.08
CA ARG A 90 1.09 2.53 15.88
C ARG A 90 1.86 3.43 16.85
N ARG A 91 2.36 4.57 16.37
CA ARG A 91 3.07 5.56 17.22
C ARG A 91 2.19 6.22 18.27
N GLU A 92 0.90 6.36 17.99
CA GLU A 92 -0.09 6.83 18.95
C GLU A 92 -0.42 5.78 20.02
N GLY A 93 0.03 4.53 19.86
CA GLY A 93 -0.17 3.42 20.78
C GLY A 93 -1.40 2.56 20.48
N TYR A 94 -1.92 2.61 19.26
CA TYR A 94 -2.94 1.68 18.79
C TYR A 94 -2.32 0.35 18.39
N GLU A 95 -2.93 -0.74 18.81
CA GLU A 95 -2.63 -2.09 18.37
C GLU A 95 -3.77 -2.55 17.47
N ILE A 96 -3.45 -2.82 16.22
CA ILE A 96 -4.43 -3.14 15.18
C ILE A 96 -3.93 -4.31 14.33
N CYS A 97 -4.85 -5.14 13.87
CA CYS A 97 -4.62 -6.12 12.85
C CYS A 97 -4.98 -5.54 11.48
N CYS A 98 -4.13 -5.71 10.48
CA CYS A 98 -4.34 -5.19 9.13
C CYS A 98 -4.34 -6.34 8.11
N SER A 99 -5.32 -6.34 7.20
CA SER A 99 -5.30 -7.26 6.06
C SER A 99 -4.27 -6.83 5.02
N THR A 100 -3.99 -7.70 4.06
CA THR A 100 -3.26 -7.31 2.85
C THR A 100 -4.05 -6.26 2.06
N PRO A 101 -3.39 -5.26 1.45
CA PRO A 101 -4.06 -4.28 0.62
C PRO A 101 -4.66 -4.94 -0.63
N LYS A 102 -5.85 -4.49 -1.00
CA LYS A 102 -6.57 -4.93 -2.21
C LYS A 102 -6.95 -3.71 -3.02
N VAL A 103 -6.91 -3.83 -4.35
CA VAL A 103 -7.41 -2.77 -5.22
C VAL A 103 -8.94 -2.80 -5.26
N ILE A 104 -9.53 -1.61 -5.40
CA ILE A 104 -10.98 -1.45 -5.51
C ILE A 104 -11.36 -1.62 -6.98
N PHE A 105 -12.06 -2.71 -7.29
CA PHE A 105 -12.64 -2.91 -8.63
C PHE A 105 -13.90 -2.08 -8.79
N LYS A 106 -14.17 -1.67 -10.02
CA LYS A 106 -15.44 -1.02 -10.42
C LYS A 106 -16.07 -1.79 -11.56
N GLU A 107 -17.39 -1.77 -11.61
CA GLU A 107 -18.14 -2.23 -12.76
C GLU A 107 -18.52 -1.02 -13.61
N ILE A 108 -18.04 -0.98 -14.84
CA ILE A 108 -18.30 0.09 -15.81
C ILE A 108 -18.89 -0.56 -17.04
N ASP A 109 -20.11 -0.18 -17.39
CA ASP A 109 -20.86 -0.74 -18.53
C ASP A 109 -20.97 -2.28 -18.49
N GLY A 110 -21.14 -2.87 -17.28
CA GLY A 110 -21.23 -4.32 -17.07
C GLY A 110 -19.88 -5.06 -17.17
N VAL A 111 -18.77 -4.33 -17.29
CA VAL A 111 -17.40 -4.89 -17.33
C VAL A 111 -16.69 -4.61 -16.02
N ARG A 112 -16.08 -5.65 -15.44
CA ARG A 112 -15.22 -5.50 -14.27
C ARG A 112 -13.94 -4.79 -14.65
N CYS A 113 -13.71 -3.60 -14.08
CA CYS A 113 -12.55 -2.75 -14.32
C CYS A 113 -11.66 -2.64 -13.07
N GLU A 114 -10.37 -2.49 -13.30
CA GLU A 114 -9.36 -2.30 -12.28
C GLU A 114 -8.64 -0.94 -12.43
N PRO A 115 -8.14 -0.35 -11.33
CA PRO A 115 -7.41 0.91 -11.39
C PRO A 115 -6.06 0.70 -12.08
N MET A 116 -5.76 1.60 -13.01
CA MET A 116 -4.49 1.65 -13.74
C MET A 116 -3.62 2.79 -13.23
N GLU A 117 -2.32 2.55 -13.25
CA GLU A 117 -1.32 3.56 -12.92
C GLU A 117 -0.37 3.78 -14.11
N MET A 118 -0.07 5.03 -14.38
CA MET A 118 1.06 5.41 -15.22
C MET A 118 2.29 5.45 -14.34
N VAL A 119 3.24 4.58 -14.65
CA VAL A 119 4.46 4.39 -13.88
C VAL A 119 5.65 4.89 -14.69
N THR A 120 6.43 5.78 -14.10
CA THR A 120 7.71 6.21 -14.62
C THR A 120 8.83 5.57 -13.80
N VAL A 121 9.69 4.82 -14.47
CA VAL A 121 10.89 4.22 -13.87
C VAL A 121 12.12 4.90 -14.49
N ASP A 122 13.04 5.34 -13.64
CA ASP A 122 14.31 5.95 -14.05
C ASP A 122 15.47 5.12 -13.49
N VAL A 123 16.22 4.49 -14.37
CA VAL A 123 17.32 3.56 -14.02
C VAL A 123 18.55 3.74 -14.92
N PRO A 124 19.77 3.42 -14.43
CA PRO A 124 20.92 3.25 -15.27
C PRO A 124 20.67 2.23 -16.40
N GLU A 125 21.25 2.45 -17.58
CA GLU A 125 21.03 1.64 -18.78
C GLU A 125 21.24 0.13 -18.53
N GLN A 126 22.21 -0.23 -17.72
CA GLN A 126 22.51 -1.62 -17.37
C GLN A 126 21.39 -2.40 -16.71
N TYR A 127 20.41 -1.73 -16.09
CA TYR A 127 19.28 -2.35 -15.37
C TYR A 127 17.96 -2.36 -16.17
N VAL A 128 17.95 -1.77 -17.37
CA VAL A 128 16.74 -1.67 -18.21
C VAL A 128 16.15 -3.04 -18.50
N GLY A 129 16.97 -4.04 -18.80
CA GLY A 129 16.51 -5.40 -19.10
C GLY A 129 15.71 -6.01 -17.95
N ALA A 130 16.20 -5.89 -16.72
CA ALA A 130 15.50 -6.40 -15.53
C ALA A 130 14.16 -5.69 -15.29
N VAL A 131 14.11 -4.37 -15.50
CA VAL A 131 12.86 -3.59 -15.35
C VAL A 131 11.82 -4.01 -16.38
N VAL A 132 12.21 -4.12 -17.66
CA VAL A 132 11.32 -4.49 -18.76
C VAL A 132 10.75 -5.89 -18.56
N GLU A 133 11.59 -6.86 -18.19
CA GLU A 133 11.17 -8.23 -17.91
C GLU A 133 10.16 -8.29 -16.77
N LYS A 134 10.48 -7.64 -15.65
CA LYS A 134 9.62 -7.68 -14.45
C LYS A 134 8.30 -6.95 -14.62
N LEU A 135 8.30 -5.74 -15.19
CA LEU A 135 7.05 -5.01 -15.44
C LEU A 135 6.21 -5.69 -16.52
N GLY A 136 6.82 -6.28 -17.54
CA GLY A 136 6.12 -7.07 -18.55
C GLY A 136 5.42 -8.29 -17.95
N SER A 137 6.09 -9.04 -17.07
CA SER A 137 5.49 -10.20 -16.36
C SER A 137 4.32 -9.78 -15.44
N ARG A 138 4.32 -8.54 -14.97
CA ARG A 138 3.29 -7.92 -14.12
C ARG A 138 2.16 -7.24 -14.91
N LYS A 139 1.99 -7.56 -16.20
CA LYS A 139 0.97 -6.97 -17.09
C LYS A 139 1.17 -5.48 -17.40
N GLY A 140 2.39 -4.98 -17.24
CA GLY A 140 2.74 -3.62 -17.66
C GLY A 140 2.83 -3.51 -19.18
N GLU A 141 2.24 -2.47 -19.74
CA GLU A 141 2.35 -2.08 -21.13
C GLU A 141 3.36 -0.95 -21.25
N LEU A 142 4.43 -1.18 -22.01
CA LEU A 142 5.45 -0.16 -22.28
C LEU A 142 4.85 0.94 -23.15
N LEU A 143 4.91 2.18 -22.69
CA LEU A 143 4.41 3.35 -23.43
C LEU A 143 5.54 4.07 -24.13
N GLU A 144 6.59 4.42 -23.39
CA GLU A 144 7.72 5.19 -23.90
C GLU A 144 9.02 4.78 -23.20
N MET A 145 10.13 4.91 -23.93
CA MET A 145 11.48 4.73 -23.40
C MET A 145 12.37 5.81 -23.97
N SER A 146 13.00 6.59 -23.11
CA SER A 146 13.87 7.70 -23.51
C SER A 146 15.16 7.73 -22.70
N LEU A 147 16.28 7.97 -23.40
CA LEU A 147 17.60 8.07 -22.80
C LEU A 147 17.87 9.50 -22.35
N HIS A 148 18.17 9.68 -21.08
CA HIS A 148 18.55 10.95 -20.47
C HIS A 148 19.96 10.86 -19.87
N GLY A 149 20.96 11.22 -20.67
CA GLY A 149 22.37 11.07 -20.30
C GLY A 149 22.77 9.59 -20.18
N THR A 150 23.06 9.12 -18.97
CA THR A 150 23.41 7.72 -18.65
C THR A 150 22.26 6.92 -18.06
N ARG A 151 21.07 7.52 -17.98
CA ARG A 151 19.89 6.92 -17.38
C ARG A 151 18.77 6.77 -18.39
N MET A 152 18.01 5.72 -18.25
CA MET A 152 16.85 5.42 -19.07
C MET A 152 15.59 5.74 -18.29
N LYS A 153 14.74 6.59 -18.82
CA LYS A 153 13.39 6.84 -18.36
C LYS A 153 12.43 5.92 -19.13
N ILE A 154 11.60 5.18 -18.41
CA ILE A 154 10.70 4.19 -18.98
C ILE A 154 9.31 4.44 -18.41
N ASP A 155 8.34 4.67 -19.27
CA ASP A 155 6.95 4.92 -18.90
C ASP A 155 6.09 3.69 -19.25
N TYR A 156 5.31 3.23 -18.26
CA TYR A 156 4.41 2.08 -18.34
C TYR A 156 2.99 2.43 -17.93
N SER A 157 2.01 1.77 -18.56
CA SER A 157 0.65 1.62 -18.03
C SER A 157 0.52 0.25 -17.38
N ILE A 158 0.15 0.18 -16.09
CA ILE A 158 0.13 -1.07 -15.35
C ILE A 158 -1.03 -1.09 -14.33
N PRO A 159 -1.70 -2.25 -14.10
CA PRO A 159 -2.68 -2.37 -13.05
C PRO A 159 -2.07 -2.10 -11.67
N ALA A 160 -2.72 -1.25 -10.85
CA ALA A 160 -2.22 -0.85 -9.54
C ALA A 160 -1.90 -2.05 -8.63
N ARG A 161 -2.68 -3.14 -8.70
CA ARG A 161 -2.41 -4.38 -7.93
C ARG A 161 -1.08 -5.03 -8.29
N CYS A 162 -0.59 -4.82 -9.52
CA CYS A 162 0.65 -5.42 -10.02
C CYS A 162 1.90 -4.66 -9.56
N LEU A 163 1.74 -3.44 -9.02
CA LEU A 163 2.81 -2.65 -8.44
C LEU A 163 3.09 -2.98 -6.97
N LEU A 164 2.18 -3.68 -6.30
CA LEU A 164 2.37 -4.06 -4.90
C LEU A 164 3.68 -4.83 -4.73
N GLY A 165 4.54 -4.33 -3.83
CA GLY A 165 5.86 -4.89 -3.56
C GLY A 165 6.94 -4.63 -4.63
N TYR A 166 6.59 -4.13 -5.81
CA TYR A 166 7.56 -3.93 -6.91
C TYR A 166 8.67 -2.91 -6.57
N ARG A 167 8.35 -1.88 -5.78
CA ARG A 167 9.34 -0.88 -5.37
C ARG A 167 10.55 -1.50 -4.67
N SER A 168 10.31 -2.45 -3.78
CA SER A 168 11.39 -3.15 -3.05
C SER A 168 12.21 -4.03 -3.97
N GLU A 169 11.56 -4.70 -4.92
CA GLU A 169 12.26 -5.49 -5.94
C GLU A 169 13.12 -4.61 -6.85
N LEU A 170 12.57 -3.47 -7.33
CA LEU A 170 13.32 -2.52 -8.15
C LEU A 170 14.59 -2.05 -7.45
N LEU A 171 14.50 -1.67 -6.17
CA LEU A 171 15.67 -1.24 -5.40
C LEU A 171 16.69 -2.35 -5.25
N THR A 172 16.27 -3.59 -5.07
CA THR A 172 17.17 -4.75 -5.01
C THR A 172 17.88 -4.98 -6.36
N ASP A 173 17.11 -5.01 -7.46
CA ASP A 173 17.62 -5.27 -8.80
C ASP A 173 18.58 -4.18 -9.29
N THR A 174 18.31 -2.95 -8.89
CA THR A 174 19.09 -1.77 -9.29
C THR A 174 20.13 -1.35 -8.26
N ARG A 175 20.34 -2.14 -7.20
CA ARG A 175 21.26 -1.84 -6.10
C ARG A 175 20.99 -0.47 -5.44
N GLY A 176 19.72 -0.09 -5.39
CA GLY A 176 19.27 1.18 -4.81
C GLY A 176 19.27 2.37 -5.78
N GLU A 177 19.73 2.20 -7.03
CA GLU A 177 19.84 3.30 -8.00
C GLU A 177 18.54 3.59 -8.76
N GLY A 178 17.54 2.70 -8.70
CA GLY A 178 16.26 2.85 -9.39
C GLY A 178 15.35 3.86 -8.71
N LEU A 179 14.74 4.72 -9.50
CA LEU A 179 13.67 5.62 -9.08
C LEU A 179 12.36 5.17 -9.72
N ILE A 180 11.28 5.23 -8.95
CA ILE A 180 9.94 4.91 -9.44
C ILE A 180 8.93 5.92 -8.93
N SER A 181 8.08 6.39 -9.82
CA SER A 181 6.91 7.20 -9.49
C SER A 181 5.70 6.64 -10.21
N SER A 182 4.53 6.77 -9.62
CA SER A 182 3.27 6.35 -10.22
C SER A 182 2.17 7.37 -10.00
N ILE A 183 1.27 7.46 -10.99
CA ILE A 183 0.11 8.33 -10.95
C ILE A 183 -1.10 7.53 -11.43
N PHE A 184 -2.22 7.63 -10.70
CA PHE A 184 -3.47 7.02 -11.10
C PHE A 184 -3.94 7.54 -12.47
N ASN A 185 -4.24 6.63 -13.40
CA ASN A 185 -4.58 6.92 -14.79
C ASN A 185 -5.98 6.43 -15.21
N GLY A 186 -6.86 6.17 -14.24
CA GLY A 186 -8.22 5.73 -14.55
C GLY A 186 -8.46 4.25 -14.34
N TYR A 187 -9.56 3.75 -14.89
CA TYR A 187 -9.97 2.36 -14.79
C TYR A 187 -10.01 1.72 -16.18
N GLU A 188 -9.48 0.50 -16.30
CA GLU A 188 -9.53 -0.31 -17.52
C GLU A 188 -10.09 -1.69 -17.19
N PRO A 189 -10.58 -2.44 -18.21
CA PRO A 189 -11.03 -3.82 -18.03
C PRO A 189 -9.96 -4.69 -17.37
N TYR A 190 -10.38 -5.59 -16.49
CA TYR A 190 -9.49 -6.47 -15.75
C TYR A 190 -8.55 -7.27 -16.68
N LYS A 191 -7.24 -7.12 -16.52
CA LYS A 191 -6.21 -7.73 -17.38
C LYS A 191 -5.85 -9.19 -17.01
N GLY A 192 -6.68 -9.85 -16.23
CA GLY A 192 -6.47 -11.26 -15.85
C GLY A 192 -5.51 -11.42 -14.67
N GLU A 193 -5.33 -12.65 -14.25
CA GLU A 193 -4.50 -12.99 -13.10
C GLU A 193 -3.00 -12.79 -13.40
N VAL A 194 -2.26 -12.42 -12.37
CA VAL A 194 -0.80 -12.39 -12.36
C VAL A 194 -0.33 -13.51 -11.46
N ILE A 195 0.62 -14.28 -11.93
CA ILE A 195 1.24 -15.32 -11.13
C ILE A 195 2.05 -14.65 -10.02
N THR A 196 1.51 -14.62 -8.82
CA THR A 196 2.22 -14.19 -7.63
C THR A 196 2.86 -15.40 -6.97
N ARG A 197 4.13 -15.26 -6.58
CA ARG A 197 4.78 -16.29 -5.79
C ARG A 197 4.20 -16.27 -4.38
N TYR A 198 3.52 -17.33 -3.98
CA TYR A 198 3.11 -17.52 -2.60
C TYR A 198 4.36 -17.76 -1.76
N THR A 199 4.71 -16.80 -0.92
CA THR A 199 5.75 -16.94 0.10
C THR A 199 5.08 -17.31 1.40
N GLY A 200 5.64 -18.30 2.11
CA GLY A 200 5.22 -18.65 3.46
C GLY A 200 5.64 -17.56 4.47
N SER A 201 5.16 -17.66 5.70
CA SER A 201 5.60 -16.85 6.83
C SER A 201 6.62 -17.65 7.66
N LEU A 202 7.63 -16.95 8.20
CA LEU A 202 8.48 -17.47 9.25
C LEU A 202 7.78 -17.20 10.58
N VAL A 203 7.56 -18.25 11.36
CA VAL A 203 6.90 -18.16 12.67
C VAL A 203 7.96 -18.42 13.74
N ALA A 204 7.97 -17.63 14.81
CA ALA A 204 8.84 -17.85 15.95
C ALA A 204 8.44 -19.18 16.63
N SER A 205 9.41 -19.93 17.11
CA SER A 205 9.18 -21.19 17.85
C SER A 205 8.93 -20.96 19.34
N GLU A 206 9.21 -19.78 19.83
CA GLU A 206 9.04 -19.37 21.23
C GLU A 206 9.05 -17.85 21.34
N ASP A 207 8.49 -17.33 22.42
CA ASP A 207 8.55 -15.90 22.75
C ASP A 207 10.00 -15.47 23.03
N GLY A 208 10.42 -14.31 22.52
CA GLY A 208 11.76 -13.80 22.78
C GLY A 208 12.11 -12.55 22.00
N GLU A 209 13.39 -12.31 21.83
CA GLU A 209 13.91 -11.20 21.03
C GLU A 209 14.70 -11.73 19.82
N ALA A 210 14.51 -11.10 18.66
CA ALA A 210 15.24 -11.45 17.45
C ALA A 210 16.75 -11.22 17.63
N THR A 211 17.56 -12.25 17.49
CA THR A 211 19.01 -12.19 17.59
C THR A 211 19.66 -11.99 16.22
N SER A 212 20.84 -11.35 16.19
CA SER A 212 21.60 -11.18 14.95
C SER A 212 21.90 -12.49 14.25
N TYR A 213 22.21 -13.54 15.02
CA TYR A 213 22.50 -14.87 14.49
C TYR A 213 21.23 -15.54 13.90
N GLY A 214 20.10 -15.44 14.59
CA GLY A 214 18.83 -15.96 14.10
C GLY A 214 18.39 -15.27 12.80
N LEU A 215 18.48 -13.95 12.74
CA LEU A 215 18.16 -13.17 11.55
C LEU A 215 19.12 -13.49 10.39
N PHE A 216 20.42 -13.63 10.64
CA PHE A 216 21.41 -14.01 9.64
C PHE A 216 21.05 -15.36 8.99
N ASN A 217 20.68 -16.37 9.77
CA ASN A 217 20.29 -17.69 9.24
C ASN A 217 18.92 -17.69 8.55
N ALA A 218 18.01 -16.80 8.96
CA ALA A 218 16.67 -16.71 8.38
C ALA A 218 16.64 -15.95 7.04
N GLN A 219 17.58 -15.03 6.80
CA GLN A 219 17.62 -14.21 5.58
C GLN A 219 17.78 -15.01 4.29
N ASP A 220 18.39 -16.18 4.34
CA ASP A 220 18.53 -17.08 3.18
C ASP A 220 17.18 -17.65 2.72
N ARG A 221 16.14 -17.58 3.56
CA ARG A 221 14.80 -18.09 3.28
C ARG A 221 13.83 -17.03 2.78
N GLY A 222 14.16 -15.76 2.92
CA GLY A 222 13.31 -14.64 2.47
C GLY A 222 13.73 -13.30 3.04
N ASN A 223 13.05 -12.26 2.59
CA ASN A 223 13.29 -10.90 3.08
C ASN A 223 12.77 -10.75 4.51
N LEU A 224 13.58 -10.20 5.38
CA LEU A 224 13.23 -9.90 6.76
C LEU A 224 12.96 -8.40 6.91
N PHE A 225 11.88 -8.07 7.60
CA PHE A 225 11.44 -6.68 7.86
C PHE A 225 11.53 -6.30 9.33
N ILE A 226 12.24 -7.12 10.12
CA ILE A 226 12.48 -6.89 11.55
C ILE A 226 13.97 -6.71 11.81
N GLY A 227 14.31 -5.95 12.85
CA GLY A 227 15.68 -5.73 13.30
C GLY A 227 16.08 -6.64 14.48
N VAL A 228 17.34 -6.55 14.87
CA VAL A 228 17.84 -7.17 16.10
C VAL A 228 17.12 -6.56 17.31
N GLN A 229 16.87 -7.34 18.35
CA GLN A 229 16.13 -6.97 19.57
C GLN A 229 14.65 -6.62 19.35
N THR A 230 14.09 -6.93 18.18
CA THR A 230 12.64 -6.85 18.00
C THR A 230 11.97 -7.99 18.77
N PRO A 231 10.98 -7.72 19.63
CA PRO A 231 10.23 -8.77 20.31
C PRO A 231 9.48 -9.62 19.28
N VAL A 232 9.54 -10.93 19.47
CA VAL A 232 8.85 -11.92 18.64
C VAL A 232 8.04 -12.85 19.54
N TYR A 233 6.91 -13.29 19.05
CA TYR A 233 5.96 -14.12 19.78
C TYR A 233 5.69 -15.41 18.99
N GLU A 234 5.40 -16.51 19.72
CA GLU A 234 5.04 -17.81 19.14
C GLU A 234 3.72 -17.79 18.38
#